data_1f4daeb99b1a848f4ec33a856eb292e9
#
_entry.id   1f4daeb99b1a848f4ec33a856eb292e9
#
_cell.length_a   1.000
_cell.length_b   1.000
_cell.length_c   1.000
_cell.angle_alpha   90.00
_cell.angle_beta   90.00
_cell.angle_gamma   90.00
#
_symmetry.space_group_name_H-M   'P 1'
#
loop_
_entity.id
_entity.type
_entity.pdbx_description
1 polymer ?
#
loop_
_entity_poly.entity_id
_entity_poly.type
_entity_poly.pdbx_seq_one_letter_code
_entity_poly.pdbx_strand_id
1 'polypeptide(L)'
;NFPVAVWAWNAALAWVCGDSVIWKPSEKTPLTALACHHVFGEACRRFHAQTGIETSGLSEVLIGGRDVGEALVADPRVALISATGSVPMGRTVARRVAARLGRCLLELGGNNAMIVRPSADLDLATMAIVFSAAGTAGQRCTTLRRLIVDPSIKDALIERVAHAFGQLT
;
A
#
# COMPACT_ATOMS: atom_id res chain seq x y z
N ASN A 1 -7.26 3.33 -2.43
CA ASN A 1 -6.37 4.11 -3.31
C ASN A 1 -5.34 3.26 -4.07
N PHE A 2 -5.03 2.03 -3.58
CA PHE A 2 -4.15 1.06 -4.24
C PHE A 2 -4.82 -0.31 -4.27
N PRO A 3 -5.87 -0.53 -5.08
CA PRO A 3 -6.68 -1.74 -5.00
C PRO A 3 -5.99 -2.99 -5.54
N VAL A 4 -4.89 -2.87 -6.29
CA VAL A 4 -4.13 -3.98 -6.88
C VAL A 4 -2.72 -4.04 -6.33
N ALA A 5 -1.99 -2.92 -6.35
CA ALA A 5 -0.54 -2.88 -6.15
C ALA A 5 -0.10 -3.46 -4.80
N VAL A 6 -0.83 -3.16 -3.71
CA VAL A 6 -0.47 -3.64 -2.37
C VAL A 6 -0.62 -5.16 -2.27
N TRP A 7 -1.71 -5.72 -2.81
CA TRP A 7 -1.89 -7.17 -2.87
C TRP A 7 -0.80 -7.82 -3.73
N ALA A 8 -0.60 -7.34 -4.96
CA ALA A 8 0.34 -7.93 -5.90
C ALA A 8 1.77 -7.96 -5.32
N TRP A 9 2.20 -6.88 -4.69
CA TRP A 9 3.49 -6.79 -4.03
C TRP A 9 3.65 -7.84 -2.92
N ASN A 10 2.72 -7.87 -1.96
CA ASN A 10 2.80 -8.79 -0.84
C ASN A 10 2.64 -10.26 -1.27
N ALA A 11 1.72 -10.53 -2.20
CA ALA A 11 1.45 -11.86 -2.70
C ALA A 11 2.65 -12.44 -3.48
N ALA A 12 3.30 -11.64 -4.32
CA ALA A 12 4.48 -12.08 -5.05
C ALA A 12 5.61 -12.52 -4.11
N LEU A 13 5.84 -11.77 -3.02
CA LEU A 13 6.82 -12.14 -2.01
C LEU A 13 6.44 -13.43 -1.27
N ALA A 14 5.18 -13.58 -0.90
CA ALA A 14 4.69 -14.80 -0.24
C ALA A 14 4.86 -16.03 -1.13
N TRP A 15 4.43 -15.96 -2.39
CA TRP A 15 4.54 -17.08 -3.33
C TRP A 15 5.98 -17.51 -3.62
N VAL A 16 6.91 -16.56 -3.74
CA VAL A 16 8.34 -16.88 -3.92
C VAL A 16 8.90 -17.59 -2.69
N CYS A 17 8.34 -17.34 -1.51
CA CYS A 17 8.69 -18.05 -0.26
C CYS A 17 7.94 -19.37 -0.06
N GLY A 18 7.02 -19.73 -0.96
CA GLY A 18 6.22 -20.96 -0.86
C GLY A 18 4.99 -20.84 0.01
N ASP A 19 4.59 -19.61 0.39
CA ASP A 19 3.43 -19.36 1.22
C ASP A 19 2.15 -19.19 0.39
N SER A 20 1.01 -19.65 0.91
CA SER A 20 -0.30 -19.34 0.37
C SER A 20 -0.79 -17.97 0.86
N VAL A 21 -1.66 -17.34 0.09
CA VAL A 21 -2.18 -16.00 0.36
C VAL A 21 -3.69 -15.99 0.45
N ILE A 22 -4.21 -15.44 1.53
CA ILE A 22 -5.63 -15.09 1.67
C ILE A 22 -5.74 -13.58 1.59
N TRP A 23 -6.43 -13.07 0.58
CA TRP A 23 -6.62 -11.65 0.37
C TRP A 23 -8.02 -11.19 0.78
N LYS A 24 -8.09 -10.35 1.80
CA LYS A 24 -9.30 -9.58 2.10
C LYS A 24 -9.11 -8.16 1.55
N PRO A 25 -9.70 -7.83 0.41
CA PRO A 25 -9.61 -6.49 -0.17
C PRO A 25 -10.41 -5.47 0.63
N SER A 26 -10.25 -4.17 0.27
CA SER A 26 -11.15 -3.13 0.75
C SER A 26 -12.58 -3.39 0.24
N GLU A 27 -13.56 -3.17 1.09
CA GLU A 27 -14.99 -3.22 0.75
C GLU A 27 -15.39 -2.19 -0.33
N LYS A 28 -14.52 -1.22 -0.61
CA LYS A 28 -14.74 -0.21 -1.66
C LYS A 28 -14.35 -0.69 -3.06
N THR A 29 -13.52 -1.73 -3.16
CA THR A 29 -12.98 -2.20 -4.45
C THR A 29 -13.03 -3.72 -4.61
N PRO A 30 -14.15 -4.38 -4.26
CA PRO A 30 -14.23 -5.85 -4.30
C PRO A 30 -14.15 -6.40 -5.73
N LEU A 31 -14.73 -5.71 -6.71
CA LEU A 31 -14.72 -6.15 -8.10
C LEU A 31 -13.31 -6.17 -8.69
N THR A 32 -12.47 -5.22 -8.31
CA THR A 32 -11.06 -5.21 -8.72
C THR A 32 -10.34 -6.45 -8.18
N ALA A 33 -10.60 -6.83 -6.94
CA ALA A 33 -10.00 -8.02 -6.35
C ALA A 33 -10.44 -9.32 -7.05
N LEU A 34 -11.73 -9.43 -7.38
CA LEU A 34 -12.25 -10.56 -8.12
C LEU A 34 -11.64 -10.66 -9.53
N ALA A 35 -11.49 -9.53 -10.22
CA ALA A 35 -10.84 -9.48 -11.54
C ALA A 35 -9.36 -9.93 -11.45
N CYS A 36 -8.61 -9.44 -10.48
CA CYS A 36 -7.22 -9.86 -10.25
C CYS A 36 -7.14 -11.37 -9.94
N HIS A 37 -8.02 -11.86 -9.09
CA HIS A 37 -8.07 -13.29 -8.73
C HIS A 37 -8.40 -14.16 -9.93
N HIS A 38 -9.32 -13.71 -10.80
CA HIS A 38 -9.64 -14.40 -12.05
C HIS A 38 -8.41 -14.49 -12.98
N VAL A 39 -7.71 -13.39 -13.19
CA VAL A 39 -6.49 -13.35 -14.02
C VAL A 39 -5.40 -14.25 -13.43
N PHE A 40 -5.22 -14.22 -12.11
CA PHE A 40 -4.28 -15.11 -11.42
C PHE A 40 -4.65 -16.58 -11.59
N GLY A 41 -5.93 -16.92 -11.42
CA GLY A 41 -6.42 -18.29 -11.62
C GLY A 41 -6.21 -18.81 -13.07
N GLU A 42 -6.35 -17.92 -14.07
CA GLU A 42 -6.03 -18.26 -15.45
C GLU A 42 -4.53 -18.54 -15.63
N ALA A 43 -3.67 -17.75 -15.02
CA ALA A 43 -2.23 -17.99 -15.04
C ALA A 43 -1.88 -19.33 -14.37
N CYS A 44 -2.49 -19.65 -13.25
CA CYS A 44 -2.35 -20.93 -12.54
C CYS A 44 -2.77 -22.12 -13.41
N ARG A 45 -3.92 -22.03 -14.08
CA ARG A 45 -4.38 -23.10 -15.00
C ARG A 45 -3.39 -23.35 -16.16
N ARG A 46 -2.86 -22.28 -16.75
CA ARG A 46 -1.86 -22.38 -17.81
C ARG A 46 -0.55 -23.00 -17.31
N PHE A 47 -0.11 -22.60 -16.13
CA PHE A 47 1.08 -23.15 -15.50
C PHE A 47 0.91 -24.64 -15.20
N HIS A 48 -0.22 -25.03 -14.60
CA HIS A 48 -0.55 -26.44 -14.36
C HIS A 48 -0.54 -27.26 -15.66
N ALA A 49 -1.17 -26.75 -16.71
CA ALA A 49 -1.21 -27.44 -18.02
C ALA A 49 0.18 -27.67 -18.64
N GLN A 50 1.14 -26.78 -18.37
CA GLN A 50 2.49 -26.87 -18.88
C GLN A 50 3.43 -27.73 -18.02
N THR A 51 3.21 -27.76 -16.70
CA THR A 51 4.17 -28.33 -15.75
C THR A 51 3.63 -29.54 -14.98
N GLY A 52 2.30 -29.72 -14.93
CA GLY A 52 1.65 -30.70 -14.07
C GLY A 52 1.64 -30.33 -12.58
N ILE A 53 2.18 -29.15 -12.21
CA ILE A 53 2.26 -28.72 -10.80
C ILE A 53 0.92 -28.14 -10.35
N GLU A 54 0.40 -28.66 -9.24
CA GLU A 54 -0.84 -28.15 -8.61
C GLU A 54 -0.61 -26.77 -8.00
N THR A 55 -1.58 -25.89 -8.21
CA THR A 55 -1.59 -24.50 -7.69
C THR A 55 -2.85 -24.17 -6.91
N SER A 56 -3.68 -25.20 -6.64
CA SER A 56 -4.91 -25.04 -5.82
C SER A 56 -4.57 -24.55 -4.42
N GLY A 57 -5.33 -23.60 -3.90
CA GLY A 57 -5.10 -23.03 -2.57
C GLY A 57 -3.91 -22.05 -2.45
N LEU A 58 -3.25 -21.73 -3.57
CA LEU A 58 -2.12 -20.78 -3.55
C LEU A 58 -2.59 -19.35 -3.25
N SER A 59 -3.76 -18.96 -3.74
CA SER A 59 -4.34 -17.64 -3.49
C SER A 59 -5.85 -17.72 -3.39
N GLU A 60 -6.40 -17.14 -2.34
CA GLU A 60 -7.83 -17.07 -2.07
C GLU A 60 -8.27 -15.64 -1.81
N VAL A 61 -9.54 -15.31 -2.10
CA VAL A 61 -10.14 -13.99 -1.86
C VAL A 61 -11.32 -14.10 -0.93
N LEU A 62 -11.30 -13.33 0.16
CA LEU A 62 -12.42 -13.18 1.09
C LEU A 62 -13.04 -11.80 0.94
N ILE A 63 -14.22 -11.73 0.34
CA ILE A 63 -14.98 -10.49 0.24
C ILE A 63 -15.78 -10.27 1.53
N GLY A 64 -15.64 -9.09 2.10
CA GLY A 64 -16.36 -8.71 3.30
C GLY A 64 -15.88 -7.41 3.92
N GLY A 65 -16.59 -6.97 4.93
CA GLY A 65 -16.31 -5.75 5.66
C GLY A 65 -15.25 -5.92 6.75
N ARG A 66 -15.38 -5.08 7.76
CA ARG A 66 -14.46 -5.06 8.90
C ARG A 66 -14.53 -6.36 9.72
N ASP A 67 -15.71 -6.93 9.87
CA ASP A 67 -15.97 -8.18 10.59
C ASP A 67 -15.17 -9.37 10.03
N VAL A 68 -15.16 -9.52 8.70
CA VAL A 68 -14.35 -10.53 8.02
C VAL A 68 -12.86 -10.29 8.24
N GLY A 69 -12.41 -9.03 8.16
CA GLY A 69 -11.03 -8.66 8.45
C GLY A 69 -10.62 -8.98 9.90
N GLU A 70 -11.51 -8.71 10.84
CA GLU A 70 -11.27 -8.99 12.26
C GLU A 70 -11.23 -10.50 12.56
N ALA A 71 -12.08 -11.29 11.90
CA ALA A 71 -12.06 -12.74 11.99
C ALA A 71 -10.72 -13.31 11.47
N LEU A 72 -10.27 -12.82 10.29
CA LEU A 72 -9.00 -13.24 9.71
C LEU A 72 -7.80 -12.91 10.61
N VAL A 73 -7.79 -11.71 11.21
CA VAL A 73 -6.73 -11.27 12.14
C VAL A 73 -6.69 -12.11 13.40
N ALA A 74 -7.85 -12.55 13.89
CA ALA A 74 -7.97 -13.34 15.12
C ALA A 74 -7.65 -14.83 14.90
N ASP A 75 -7.71 -15.33 13.67
CA ASP A 75 -7.54 -16.76 13.38
C ASP A 75 -6.10 -17.21 13.61
N PRO A 76 -5.85 -18.18 14.53
CA PRO A 76 -4.49 -18.63 14.83
C PRO A 76 -3.83 -19.41 13.68
N ARG A 77 -4.58 -19.88 12.70
CA ARG A 77 -4.06 -20.58 11.52
C ARG A 77 -3.35 -19.62 10.55
N VAL A 78 -3.65 -18.32 10.63
CA VAL A 78 -2.98 -17.30 9.79
C VAL A 78 -1.66 -16.91 10.44
N ALA A 79 -0.57 -17.43 9.94
CA ALA A 79 0.76 -17.25 10.51
C ALA A 79 1.27 -15.80 10.46
N LEU A 80 0.98 -15.07 9.37
CA LEU A 80 1.38 -13.68 9.17
C LEU A 80 0.19 -12.86 8.67
N ILE A 81 -0.09 -11.75 9.33
CA ILE A 81 -1.03 -10.72 8.87
C ILE A 81 -0.24 -9.57 8.25
N SER A 82 -0.40 -9.37 6.94
CA SER A 82 0.06 -8.15 6.26
C SER A 82 -1.12 -7.21 6.09
N ALA A 83 -1.07 -6.04 6.73
CA ALA A 83 -2.19 -5.10 6.73
C ALA A 83 -1.73 -3.69 6.36
N THR A 84 -2.37 -3.12 5.35
CA THR A 84 -2.14 -1.75 4.87
C THR A 84 -3.39 -0.91 5.11
N GLY A 85 -3.23 0.24 5.75
CA GLY A 85 -4.35 1.13 6.01
C GLY A 85 -4.08 2.23 7.04
N SER A 86 -5.09 2.60 7.80
CA SER A 86 -4.98 3.67 8.78
C SER A 86 -4.21 3.27 10.05
N VAL A 87 -3.59 4.23 10.72
CA VAL A 87 -2.93 4.01 12.01
C VAL A 87 -3.87 3.40 13.07
N PRO A 88 -5.13 3.85 13.23
CA PRO A 88 -6.06 3.19 14.16
C PRO A 88 -6.32 1.72 13.83
N MET A 89 -6.49 1.39 12.55
CA MET A 89 -6.63 0.00 12.10
C MET A 89 -5.37 -0.81 12.44
N GLY A 90 -4.20 -0.29 12.10
CA GLY A 90 -2.92 -0.95 12.40
C GLY A 90 -2.72 -1.23 13.88
N ARG A 91 -3.07 -0.28 14.76
CA ARG A 91 -3.04 -0.47 16.23
C ARG A 91 -3.97 -1.60 16.68
N THR A 92 -5.15 -1.72 16.08
CA THR A 92 -6.11 -2.81 16.39
C THR A 92 -5.55 -4.16 15.94
N VAL A 93 -5.05 -4.24 14.72
CA VAL A 93 -4.42 -5.45 14.16
C VAL A 93 -3.23 -5.88 15.04
N ALA A 94 -2.31 -4.95 15.36
CA ALA A 94 -1.14 -5.25 16.18
C ALA A 94 -1.51 -5.89 17.52
N ARG A 95 -2.48 -5.30 18.23
CA ARG A 95 -2.92 -5.83 19.54
C ARG A 95 -3.52 -7.23 19.43
N ARG A 96 -4.38 -7.46 18.43
CA ARG A 96 -5.03 -8.76 18.24
C ARG A 96 -4.04 -9.85 17.85
N VAL A 97 -3.11 -9.54 16.94
CA VAL A 97 -2.07 -10.49 16.51
C VAL A 97 -1.10 -10.78 17.65
N ALA A 98 -0.68 -9.76 18.42
CA ALA A 98 0.18 -9.96 19.58
C ALA A 98 -0.49 -10.82 20.67
N ALA A 99 -1.80 -10.68 20.90
CA ALA A 99 -2.53 -11.47 21.88
C ALA A 99 -2.51 -12.98 21.59
N ARG A 100 -2.29 -13.39 20.34
CA ARG A 100 -2.12 -14.78 19.92
C ARG A 100 -0.67 -15.18 19.61
N LEU A 101 0.29 -14.33 19.96
CA LEU A 101 1.73 -14.48 19.66
C LEU A 101 2.05 -14.64 18.16
N GLY A 102 1.18 -14.09 17.30
CA GLY A 102 1.33 -14.09 15.85
C GLY A 102 2.28 -13.01 15.36
N ARG A 103 2.52 -12.99 14.05
CA ARG A 103 3.33 -11.96 13.37
C ARG A 103 2.47 -11.05 12.51
N CYS A 104 2.81 -9.76 12.44
CA CYS A 104 2.17 -8.83 11.51
C CYS A 104 3.18 -7.88 10.88
N LEU A 105 2.89 -7.53 9.62
CA LEU A 105 3.54 -6.48 8.85
C LEU A 105 2.50 -5.38 8.66
N LEU A 106 2.83 -4.15 9.05
CA LEU A 106 1.89 -3.05 9.04
C LEU A 106 2.44 -1.90 8.20
N GLU A 107 1.76 -1.60 7.11
CA GLU A 107 2.00 -0.44 6.26
C GLU A 107 0.91 0.60 6.51
N LEU A 108 1.26 1.69 7.19
CA LEU A 108 0.31 2.64 7.72
C LEU A 108 0.50 4.03 7.12
N GLY A 109 -0.47 4.91 7.35
CA GLY A 109 -0.39 6.31 6.96
C GLY A 109 0.67 7.08 7.73
N GLY A 110 1.10 8.20 7.16
CA GLY A 110 2.07 9.11 7.75
C GLY A 110 1.68 10.56 7.57
N ASN A 111 2.40 11.44 8.27
CA ASN A 111 2.36 12.88 8.08
C ASN A 111 3.75 13.34 7.58
N ASN A 112 4.05 12.97 6.34
CA ASN A 112 5.38 13.04 5.76
C ASN A 112 5.85 14.50 5.57
N ALA A 113 7.13 14.73 5.77
CA ALA A 113 7.74 16.03 5.64
C ALA A 113 8.95 16.01 4.68
N MET A 114 9.17 17.10 4.00
CA MET A 114 10.41 17.40 3.28
C MET A 114 11.08 18.62 3.89
N ILE A 115 12.38 18.55 4.11
CA ILE A 115 13.19 19.66 4.64
C ILE A 115 14.03 20.19 3.47
N VAL A 116 13.91 21.49 3.19
CA VAL A 116 14.66 22.16 2.13
C VAL A 116 15.58 23.21 2.75
N ARG A 117 16.89 23.01 2.60
CA ARG A 117 17.94 23.89 3.09
C ARG A 117 18.45 24.84 2.00
N PRO A 118 19.18 25.92 2.35
CA PRO A 118 19.72 26.86 1.37
C PRO A 118 20.65 26.24 0.31
N SER A 119 21.31 25.12 0.65
CA SER A 119 22.19 24.38 -0.27
C SER A 119 21.45 23.45 -1.24
N ALA A 120 20.11 23.38 -1.18
CA ALA A 120 19.33 22.52 -2.06
C ALA A 120 19.25 23.12 -3.48
N ASP A 121 19.25 22.24 -4.47
CA ASP A 121 18.84 22.58 -5.84
C ASP A 121 17.33 22.82 -5.84
N LEU A 122 16.91 24.07 -6.06
CA LEU A 122 15.50 24.47 -5.99
C LEU A 122 14.65 23.90 -7.15
N ASP A 123 15.24 23.63 -8.31
CA ASP A 123 14.50 23.03 -9.43
C ASP A 123 14.20 21.57 -9.14
N LEU A 124 15.20 20.82 -8.68
CA LEU A 124 15.01 19.44 -8.23
C LEU A 124 14.04 19.36 -7.04
N ALA A 125 14.17 20.25 -6.06
CA ALA A 125 13.29 20.32 -4.91
C ALA A 125 11.83 20.60 -5.33
N THR A 126 11.62 21.52 -6.27
CA THR A 126 10.28 21.84 -6.80
C THR A 126 9.63 20.63 -7.46
N MET A 127 10.35 19.92 -8.35
CA MET A 127 9.84 18.71 -8.99
C MET A 127 9.50 17.63 -7.94
N ALA A 128 10.37 17.40 -6.97
CA ALA A 128 10.15 16.42 -5.91
C ALA A 128 8.96 16.78 -5.03
N ILE A 129 8.75 18.04 -4.69
CA ILE A 129 7.61 18.53 -3.91
C ILE A 129 6.31 18.29 -4.68
N VAL A 130 6.25 18.72 -5.93
CA VAL A 130 5.03 18.58 -6.76
C VAL A 130 4.68 17.12 -6.96
N PHE A 131 5.64 16.28 -7.35
CA PHE A 131 5.42 14.84 -7.53
C PHE A 131 4.96 14.16 -6.25
N SER A 132 5.60 14.43 -5.11
CA SER A 132 5.27 13.78 -3.85
C SER A 132 3.98 14.28 -3.22
N ALA A 133 3.57 15.52 -3.49
CA ALA A 133 2.31 16.08 -2.98
C ALA A 133 1.10 15.77 -3.86
N ALA A 134 1.23 15.90 -5.19
CA ALA A 134 0.13 15.79 -6.13
C ALA A 134 0.01 14.39 -6.76
N GLY A 135 1.10 13.62 -6.82
CA GLY A 135 1.09 12.30 -7.42
C GLY A 135 0.00 11.39 -6.85
N THR A 136 -0.77 10.72 -7.72
CA THR A 136 -1.93 9.90 -7.35
C THR A 136 -2.99 10.70 -6.57
N ALA A 137 -3.22 11.96 -6.99
CA ALA A 137 -4.14 12.91 -6.33
C ALA A 137 -3.85 13.08 -4.82
N GLY A 138 -2.58 12.99 -4.40
CA GLY A 138 -2.17 13.07 -3.00
C GLY A 138 -2.65 11.91 -2.11
N GLN A 139 -3.03 10.77 -2.69
CA GLN A 139 -3.63 9.64 -1.97
C GLN A 139 -2.64 8.51 -1.66
N ARG A 140 -1.39 8.84 -1.30
CA ARG A 140 -0.39 7.85 -0.87
C ARG A 140 -0.11 7.95 0.63
N CYS A 141 0.30 6.84 1.23
CA CYS A 141 0.88 6.84 2.57
C CYS A 141 2.15 7.71 2.65
N THR A 142 2.86 7.87 1.53
CA THR A 142 4.09 8.68 1.38
C THR A 142 3.84 10.10 0.88
N THR A 143 2.59 10.52 0.64
CA THR A 143 2.27 11.88 0.17
C THR A 143 2.88 12.93 1.08
N LEU A 144 3.56 13.90 0.49
CA LEU A 144 4.12 15.04 1.20
C LEU A 144 2.99 15.88 1.82
N ARG A 145 3.04 16.07 3.13
CA ARG A 145 2.03 16.82 3.91
C ARG A 145 2.59 18.11 4.50
N ARG A 146 3.89 18.13 4.75
CA ARG A 146 4.55 19.27 5.40
C ARG A 146 5.84 19.59 4.67
N LEU A 147 6.00 20.87 4.33
CA LEU A 147 7.23 21.39 3.77
C LEU A 147 7.89 22.30 4.80
N ILE A 148 9.11 21.97 5.20
CA ILE A 148 9.90 22.70 6.17
C ILE A 148 11.05 23.36 5.40
N VAL A 149 11.00 24.67 5.29
CA VAL A 149 11.91 25.43 4.41
C VAL A 149 12.71 26.45 5.23
N ASP A 150 13.99 26.56 4.92
CA ASP A 150 14.80 27.63 5.49
C ASP A 150 14.25 29.01 5.08
N PRO A 151 14.13 29.96 6.02
CA PRO A 151 13.56 31.28 5.74
C PRO A 151 14.22 32.02 4.58
N SER A 152 15.53 31.84 4.36
CA SER A 152 16.29 32.55 3.32
C SER A 152 15.90 32.18 1.89
N ILE A 153 15.32 31.00 1.68
CA ILE A 153 14.93 30.49 0.36
C ILE A 153 13.41 30.30 0.21
N LYS A 154 12.66 30.58 1.28
CA LYS A 154 11.23 30.26 1.38
C LYS A 154 10.41 30.87 0.25
N ASP A 155 10.56 32.17 0.00
CA ASP A 155 9.72 32.88 -0.96
C ASP A 155 10.03 32.44 -2.40
N ALA A 156 11.31 32.27 -2.75
CA ALA A 156 11.72 31.75 -4.05
C ALA A 156 11.21 30.33 -4.31
N LEU A 157 11.20 29.47 -3.29
CA LEU A 157 10.68 28.11 -3.41
C LEU A 157 9.15 28.10 -3.55
N ILE A 158 8.44 28.94 -2.77
CA ILE A 158 6.96 29.04 -2.84
C ILE A 158 6.53 29.47 -4.23
N GLU A 159 7.18 30.49 -4.82
CA GLU A 159 6.87 30.95 -6.16
C GLU A 159 7.01 29.84 -7.21
N ARG A 160 8.12 29.09 -7.17
CA ARG A 160 8.37 27.97 -8.08
C ARG A 160 7.33 26.85 -7.91
N VAL A 161 7.05 26.47 -6.67
CA VAL A 161 6.07 25.41 -6.35
C VAL A 161 4.67 25.84 -6.80
N ALA A 162 4.25 27.09 -6.53
CA ALA A 162 2.96 27.61 -6.94
C ALA A 162 2.81 27.62 -8.47
N HIS A 163 3.85 28.05 -9.19
CA HIS A 163 3.88 28.00 -10.65
C HIS A 163 3.72 26.55 -11.16
N ALA A 164 4.49 25.61 -10.62
CA ALA A 164 4.42 24.21 -11.03
C ALA A 164 3.07 23.54 -10.71
N PHE A 165 2.46 23.85 -9.57
CA PHE A 165 1.10 23.40 -9.25
C PHE A 165 0.05 23.97 -10.19
N GLY A 166 0.21 25.21 -10.67
CA GLY A 166 -0.67 25.83 -11.65
C GLY A 166 -0.66 25.15 -13.04
N GLN A 167 0.32 24.30 -13.32
CA GLN A 167 0.44 23.53 -14.57
C GLN A 167 -0.16 22.13 -14.47
N LEU A 168 -0.62 21.70 -13.30
CA LEU A 168 -1.29 20.39 -13.14
C LEU A 168 -2.68 20.45 -13.75
N THR A 169 -2.99 19.52 -14.65
CA THR A 169 -4.29 19.34 -15.32
C THR A 169 -4.99 18.07 -14.86
#